data_1bd6f9399b8728f9c274a08038b68cf0
#
_entry.id   1bd6f9399b8728f9c274a08038b68cf0
#
_cell.length_a   1.000
_cell.length_b   1.000
_cell.length_c   1.000
_cell.angle_alpha   90.00
_cell.angle_beta   90.00
_cell.angle_gamma   90.00
#
_symmetry.space_group_name_H-M   'P 1'
#
loop_
_entity.id
_entity.type
_entity.pdbx_description
1 polymer ?
#
loop_
_entity_poly.entity_id
_entity_poly.type
_entity_poly.pdbx_seq_one_letter_code
_entity_poly.pdbx_strand_id
1 'polypeptide(L)'
;MGGFNADWLALREPSDARARSAALTGAIAERLAGARVLDLAAGTGANVRYLEGFLRGDLGRPHWLLVDNDPALLAKAAVLLGSREGVVETRAVDLSAALDPPAANLCAGQDLVTASALLDLVSERWLNALAGRCADARSAVLFALTYNGGISCSPGEPEDAMVRDLVNRHQRIDKGFGPALGPDAAAFAARAFAARGYHVRQERSDWLLADDAPFLQQQLIEGWADAAVEIAPAETLRVNGWKTRRLAHVDAGRSRIVVGHDDLAAWLA
;
A
#
# COMPACT_ATOMS: atom_id res chain seq x y z
N MET A 1 -8.16 -13.99 8.39
CA MET A 1 -8.52 -12.74 7.70
C MET A 1 -8.90 -13.03 6.28
N GLY A 2 -10.07 -12.60 5.80
CA GLY A 2 -10.36 -12.59 4.38
C GLY A 2 -9.37 -11.63 3.69
N GLY A 3 -8.73 -12.09 2.60
CA GLY A 3 -7.89 -11.22 1.78
C GLY A 3 -8.66 -10.00 1.27
N PHE A 4 -7.97 -8.95 0.83
CA PHE A 4 -8.61 -7.80 0.19
C PHE A 4 -9.37 -8.27 -1.05
N ASN A 5 -10.67 -7.99 -1.12
CA ASN A 5 -11.45 -8.37 -2.28
C ASN A 5 -11.27 -7.35 -3.42
N ALA A 6 -11.55 -7.80 -4.65
CA ALA A 6 -11.36 -7.00 -5.85
C ALA A 6 -12.25 -5.74 -5.88
N ASP A 7 -13.40 -5.76 -5.22
CA ASP A 7 -14.34 -4.63 -5.19
C ASP A 7 -13.81 -3.52 -4.29
N TRP A 8 -13.21 -3.87 -3.14
CA TRP A 8 -12.49 -2.93 -2.29
C TRP A 8 -11.32 -2.28 -3.03
N LEU A 9 -10.51 -3.08 -3.75
CA LEU A 9 -9.38 -2.57 -4.53
C LEU A 9 -9.86 -1.61 -5.64
N ALA A 10 -10.96 -1.94 -6.32
CA ALA A 10 -11.54 -1.07 -7.34
C ALA A 10 -12.10 0.24 -6.74
N LEU A 11 -12.72 0.16 -5.56
CA LEU A 11 -13.30 1.31 -4.87
C LEU A 11 -12.24 2.34 -4.46
N ARG A 12 -11.08 1.88 -3.99
CA ARG A 12 -10.01 2.76 -3.51
C ARG A 12 -9.10 3.31 -4.62
N GLU A 13 -8.98 2.61 -5.75
CA GLU A 13 -8.01 2.92 -6.82
C GLU A 13 -8.01 4.39 -7.29
N PRO A 14 -9.16 5.07 -7.49
CA PRO A 14 -9.15 6.48 -7.85
C PRO A 14 -8.54 7.40 -6.77
N SER A 15 -8.76 7.08 -5.49
CA SER A 15 -8.20 7.83 -4.37
C SER A 15 -6.71 7.53 -4.20
N ASP A 16 -6.30 6.29 -4.40
CA ASP A 16 -4.90 5.88 -4.45
C ASP A 16 -4.13 6.68 -5.51
N ALA A 17 -4.64 6.72 -6.73
CA ALA A 17 -3.98 7.39 -7.84
C ALA A 17 -3.85 8.91 -7.61
N ARG A 18 -4.86 9.55 -7.00
CA ARG A 18 -4.83 10.99 -6.69
C ARG A 18 -3.84 11.34 -5.56
N ALA A 19 -3.68 10.44 -4.61
CA ALA A 19 -2.86 10.68 -3.41
C ALA A 19 -1.35 10.49 -3.65
N ARG A 20 -0.98 9.60 -4.55
CA ARG A 20 0.42 9.23 -4.80
C ARG A 20 1.29 10.40 -5.24
N SER A 21 2.54 10.40 -4.77
CA SER A 21 3.52 11.42 -5.18
C SER A 21 3.97 11.24 -6.64
N ALA A 22 3.47 12.11 -7.52
CA ALA A 22 3.94 12.18 -8.90
C ALA A 22 5.42 12.59 -8.98
N ALA A 23 5.92 13.40 -8.03
CA ALA A 23 7.32 13.82 -7.99
C ALA A 23 8.27 12.67 -7.68
N LEU A 24 7.93 11.78 -6.70
CA LEU A 24 8.73 10.58 -6.44
C LEU A 24 8.65 9.59 -7.60
N THR A 25 7.45 9.39 -8.15
CA THR A 25 7.23 8.50 -9.31
C THR A 25 8.06 8.97 -10.51
N GLY A 26 8.04 10.25 -10.83
CA GLY A 26 8.84 10.84 -11.92
C GLY A 26 10.35 10.67 -11.69
N ALA A 27 10.81 10.94 -10.46
CA ALA A 27 12.23 10.78 -10.12
C ALA A 27 12.75 9.34 -10.28
N ILE A 28 11.92 8.33 -10.04
CA ILE A 28 12.24 6.93 -10.32
C ILE A 28 12.16 6.64 -11.82
N ALA A 29 11.12 7.10 -12.50
CA ALA A 29 10.91 6.84 -13.93
C ALA A 29 12.06 7.36 -14.80
N GLU A 30 12.62 8.52 -14.48
CA GLU A 30 13.79 9.10 -15.18
C GLU A 30 15.05 8.19 -15.15
N ARG A 31 15.12 7.25 -14.21
CA ARG A 31 16.24 6.32 -14.02
C ARG A 31 16.03 4.95 -14.64
N LEU A 32 14.82 4.66 -15.11
CA LEU A 32 14.38 3.29 -15.40
C LEU A 32 13.78 3.18 -16.82
N ALA A 33 14.61 3.32 -17.83
CA ALA A 33 14.19 3.11 -19.21
C ALA A 33 14.21 1.61 -19.57
N GLY A 34 13.07 1.08 -20.07
CA GLY A 34 12.93 -0.34 -20.44
C GLY A 34 13.01 -1.31 -19.26
N ALA A 35 12.66 -0.86 -18.07
CA ALA A 35 12.89 -1.54 -16.80
C ALA A 35 12.13 -2.87 -16.65
N ARG A 36 12.76 -3.81 -15.95
CA ARG A 36 12.12 -4.99 -15.36
C ARG A 36 11.59 -4.60 -13.98
N VAL A 37 10.29 -4.69 -13.80
CA VAL A 37 9.59 -4.21 -12.59
C VAL A 37 8.93 -5.37 -11.86
N LEU A 38 9.27 -5.54 -10.59
CA LEU A 38 8.58 -6.44 -9.66
C LEU A 38 7.55 -5.64 -8.88
N ASP A 39 6.28 -6.04 -8.95
CA ASP A 39 5.20 -5.48 -8.14
C ASP A 39 4.77 -6.49 -7.07
N LEU A 40 5.02 -6.14 -5.80
CA LEU A 40 4.73 -6.98 -4.63
C LEU A 40 3.31 -6.71 -4.12
N ALA A 41 2.56 -7.78 -3.82
CA ALA A 41 1.14 -7.73 -3.46
C ALA A 41 0.33 -6.94 -4.49
N ALA A 42 0.48 -7.32 -5.76
CA ALA A 42 0.01 -6.55 -6.92
C ALA A 42 -1.53 -6.44 -7.01
N GLY A 43 -2.28 -7.28 -6.30
CA GLY A 43 -3.73 -7.28 -6.30
C GLY A 43 -4.30 -7.36 -7.71
N THR A 44 -5.14 -6.39 -8.07
CA THR A 44 -5.74 -6.27 -9.41
C THR A 44 -4.88 -5.50 -10.42
N GLY A 45 -3.61 -5.21 -10.10
CA GLY A 45 -2.70 -4.50 -11.01
C GLY A 45 -2.88 -2.97 -11.07
N ALA A 46 -3.49 -2.37 -10.05
CA ALA A 46 -3.70 -0.91 -9.97
C ALA A 46 -2.37 -0.14 -10.04
N ASN A 47 -1.32 -0.66 -9.39
CA ASN A 47 0.00 -0.06 -9.40
C ASN A 47 0.62 -0.02 -10.80
N VAL A 48 0.45 -1.07 -11.61
CA VAL A 48 0.85 -1.09 -13.03
C VAL A 48 0.13 -0.01 -13.81
N ARG A 49 -1.20 0.08 -13.68
CA ARG A 49 -2.02 1.09 -14.39
C ARG A 49 -1.58 2.52 -14.08
N TYR A 50 -1.23 2.78 -12.83
CA TYR A 50 -0.71 4.08 -12.42
C TYR A 50 0.69 4.35 -12.99
N LEU A 51 1.62 3.41 -12.82
CA LEU A 51 3.04 3.61 -13.17
C LEU A 51 3.31 3.61 -14.67
N GLU A 52 2.50 2.93 -15.46
CA GLU A 52 2.66 2.91 -16.93
C GLU A 52 2.68 4.31 -17.57
N GLY A 53 1.93 5.26 -16.99
CA GLY A 53 1.93 6.66 -17.47
C GLY A 53 3.29 7.35 -17.32
N PHE A 54 4.10 6.91 -16.37
CA PHE A 54 5.42 7.48 -16.06
C PHE A 54 6.59 6.68 -16.67
N LEU A 55 6.44 5.35 -16.77
CA LEU A 55 7.52 4.45 -17.22
C LEU A 55 7.56 4.25 -18.75
N ARG A 56 6.66 4.89 -19.49
CA ARG A 56 6.67 4.89 -20.95
C ARG A 56 7.72 5.87 -21.45
N GLY A 57 8.84 5.34 -21.97
CA GLY A 57 9.88 6.13 -22.60
C GLY A 57 10.23 5.60 -24.00
N ASP A 58 11.08 6.31 -24.73
CA ASP A 58 11.57 5.94 -26.06
C ASP A 58 12.34 4.61 -26.10
N LEU A 59 12.70 4.06 -24.92
CA LEU A 59 13.51 2.85 -24.77
C LEU A 59 12.70 1.56 -24.56
N GLY A 60 11.38 1.60 -24.75
CA GLY A 60 10.51 0.44 -24.71
C GLY A 60 9.56 0.40 -23.50
N ARG A 61 8.67 -0.62 -23.51
CA ARG A 61 7.71 -0.84 -22.42
C ARG A 61 8.38 -1.58 -21.26
N PRO A 62 8.02 -1.27 -20.00
CA PRO A 62 8.49 -2.05 -18.86
C PRO A 62 8.00 -3.50 -18.93
N HIS A 63 8.84 -4.42 -18.43
CA HIS A 63 8.47 -5.81 -18.20
C HIS A 63 8.04 -5.98 -16.75
N TRP A 64 6.80 -6.37 -16.54
CA TRP A 64 6.20 -6.50 -15.23
C TRP A 64 6.19 -7.95 -14.75
N LEU A 65 6.62 -8.18 -13.51
CA LEU A 65 6.35 -9.38 -12.74
C LEU A 65 5.43 -9.00 -11.57
N LEU A 66 4.16 -9.38 -11.67
CA LEU A 66 3.18 -9.16 -10.62
C LEU A 66 3.13 -10.38 -9.71
N VAL A 67 3.34 -10.17 -8.43
CA VAL A 67 3.24 -11.25 -7.44
C VAL A 67 2.18 -10.94 -6.39
N ASP A 68 1.35 -11.93 -6.09
CA ASP A 68 0.32 -11.87 -5.06
C ASP A 68 0.06 -13.29 -4.55
N ASN A 69 -0.47 -13.44 -3.33
CA ASN A 69 -0.85 -14.75 -2.81
C ASN A 69 -2.25 -15.19 -3.27
N ASP A 70 -3.05 -14.28 -3.84
CA ASP A 70 -4.40 -14.56 -4.35
C ASP A 70 -4.41 -14.72 -5.87
N PRO A 71 -4.54 -15.96 -6.40
CA PRO A 71 -4.60 -16.22 -7.84
C PRO A 71 -5.82 -15.56 -8.51
N ALA A 72 -6.92 -15.35 -7.78
CA ALA A 72 -8.11 -14.71 -8.35
C ALA A 72 -7.88 -13.21 -8.61
N LEU A 73 -7.16 -12.53 -7.72
CA LEU A 73 -6.74 -11.14 -7.94
C LEU A 73 -5.78 -11.03 -9.14
N LEU A 74 -4.81 -11.93 -9.24
CA LEU A 74 -3.88 -11.97 -10.38
C LEU A 74 -4.61 -12.27 -11.71
N ALA A 75 -5.57 -13.17 -11.72
CA ALA A 75 -6.41 -13.41 -12.90
C ALA A 75 -7.19 -12.15 -13.30
N LYS A 76 -7.75 -11.41 -12.32
CA LYS A 76 -8.42 -10.13 -12.58
C LYS A 76 -7.44 -9.07 -13.08
N ALA A 77 -6.23 -9.01 -12.53
CA ALA A 77 -5.17 -8.12 -13.03
C ALA A 77 -4.86 -8.40 -14.50
N ALA A 78 -4.68 -9.66 -14.89
CA ALA A 78 -4.44 -10.05 -16.29
C ALA A 78 -5.57 -9.58 -17.23
N VAL A 79 -6.82 -9.70 -16.81
CA VAL A 79 -7.98 -9.21 -17.58
C VAL A 79 -7.96 -7.68 -17.70
N LEU A 80 -7.75 -6.96 -16.59
CA LEU A 80 -7.79 -5.49 -16.56
C LEU A 80 -6.61 -4.85 -17.30
N LEU A 81 -5.46 -5.52 -17.32
CA LEU A 81 -4.28 -5.06 -18.05
C LEU A 81 -4.33 -5.43 -19.54
N GLY A 82 -5.22 -6.34 -19.93
CA GLY A 82 -5.42 -6.78 -21.33
C GLY A 82 -4.27 -7.60 -21.89
N SER A 83 -4.35 -7.96 -23.17
CA SER A 83 -3.30 -8.72 -23.87
C SER A 83 -2.09 -7.84 -24.17
N ARG A 84 -1.26 -7.65 -23.16
CA ARG A 84 0.07 -7.00 -23.25
C ARG A 84 1.12 -8.10 -23.37
N GLU A 85 1.02 -8.91 -24.42
CA GLU A 85 1.89 -10.07 -24.65
C GLU A 85 3.36 -9.71 -24.42
N GLY A 86 4.04 -10.48 -23.57
CA GLY A 86 5.47 -10.36 -23.27
C GLY A 86 5.85 -9.23 -22.29
N VAL A 87 4.88 -8.44 -21.78
CA VAL A 87 5.14 -7.28 -20.92
C VAL A 87 4.65 -7.50 -19.48
N VAL A 88 3.69 -8.39 -19.24
CA VAL A 88 3.13 -8.66 -17.91
C VAL A 88 3.13 -10.16 -17.63
N GLU A 89 3.91 -10.58 -16.63
CA GLU A 89 3.90 -11.93 -16.02
C GLU A 89 3.20 -11.85 -14.67
N THR A 90 2.37 -12.84 -14.35
CA THR A 90 1.75 -12.97 -13.02
C THR A 90 2.24 -14.25 -12.36
N ARG A 91 2.51 -14.20 -11.05
CA ARG A 91 2.95 -15.36 -10.28
C ARG A 91 2.32 -15.38 -8.90
N ALA A 92 1.61 -16.47 -8.58
CA ALA A 92 1.07 -16.67 -7.23
C ALA A 92 2.22 -17.01 -6.28
N VAL A 93 2.46 -16.16 -5.27
CA VAL A 93 3.55 -16.29 -4.30
C VAL A 93 3.06 -15.86 -2.93
N ASP A 94 3.28 -16.71 -1.94
CA ASP A 94 3.15 -16.31 -0.54
C ASP A 94 4.36 -15.47 -0.13
N LEU A 95 4.15 -14.16 -0.04
CA LEU A 95 5.21 -13.20 0.29
C LEU A 95 5.68 -13.35 1.75
N SER A 96 4.90 -13.94 2.65
CA SER A 96 5.31 -14.15 4.04
C SER A 96 6.50 -15.12 4.15
N ALA A 97 6.59 -16.08 3.24
CA ALA A 97 7.68 -17.06 3.15
C ALA A 97 8.72 -16.71 2.06
N ALA A 98 8.39 -15.83 1.11
CA ALA A 98 9.16 -15.64 -0.11
C ALA A 98 10.53 -14.98 0.07
N LEU A 99 10.82 -14.40 1.25
CA LEU A 99 12.13 -13.77 1.54
C LEU A 99 13.06 -14.65 2.38
N ASP A 100 12.60 -15.82 2.82
CA ASP A 100 13.47 -16.83 3.47
C ASP A 100 14.15 -17.72 2.40
N PRO A 101 15.43 -18.09 2.58
CA PRO A 101 16.08 -19.05 1.69
C PRO A 101 15.38 -20.44 1.80
N PRO A 102 15.11 -21.16 0.70
CA PRO A 102 15.58 -20.99 -0.67
C PRO A 102 14.56 -20.40 -1.64
N ALA A 103 13.55 -19.67 -1.18
CA ALA A 103 12.58 -19.07 -2.08
C ALA A 103 13.31 -18.26 -3.16
N ALA A 104 12.86 -18.40 -4.41
CA ALA A 104 13.47 -17.72 -5.55
C ALA A 104 13.67 -16.23 -5.22
N ASN A 105 14.88 -15.71 -5.46
CA ASN A 105 15.16 -14.30 -5.24
C ASN A 105 14.35 -13.46 -6.25
N LEU A 106 13.14 -13.07 -5.84
CA LEU A 106 12.21 -12.31 -6.69
C LEU A 106 12.82 -10.99 -7.18
N CYS A 107 13.72 -10.39 -6.39
CA CYS A 107 14.36 -9.12 -6.73
C CYS A 107 15.49 -9.30 -7.77
N ALA A 108 16.02 -10.52 -7.97
CA ALA A 108 17.13 -10.74 -8.87
C ALA A 108 16.79 -10.34 -10.31
N GLY A 109 17.62 -9.46 -10.89
CA GLY A 109 17.44 -8.98 -12.26
C GLY A 109 16.26 -8.03 -12.44
N GLN A 110 15.70 -7.50 -11.37
CA GLN A 110 14.67 -6.44 -11.41
C GLN A 110 15.35 -5.08 -11.24
N ASP A 111 14.99 -4.12 -12.09
CA ASP A 111 15.50 -2.76 -12.01
C ASP A 111 14.72 -1.94 -10.97
N LEU A 112 13.43 -2.25 -10.82
CA LEU A 112 12.52 -1.64 -9.82
C LEU A 112 11.78 -2.72 -9.04
N VAL A 113 11.73 -2.56 -7.72
CA VAL A 113 10.81 -3.27 -6.84
C VAL A 113 9.80 -2.26 -6.30
N THR A 114 8.52 -2.54 -6.50
CA THR A 114 7.45 -1.65 -6.07
C THR A 114 6.36 -2.39 -5.29
N ALA A 115 5.62 -1.67 -4.47
CA ALA A 115 4.43 -2.13 -3.78
C ALA A 115 3.53 -0.94 -3.46
N SER A 116 2.24 -1.18 -3.34
CA SER A 116 1.27 -0.19 -2.88
C SER A 116 0.48 -0.74 -1.70
N ALA A 117 0.42 0.01 -0.59
CA ALA A 117 -0.30 -0.35 0.64
C ALA A 117 0.08 -1.74 1.20
N LEU A 118 1.37 -2.03 1.25
CA LEU A 118 1.92 -3.30 1.76
C LEU A 118 2.78 -3.11 3.01
N LEU A 119 3.62 -2.06 3.07
CA LEU A 119 4.68 -2.00 4.07
C LEU A 119 4.18 -1.92 5.50
N ASP A 120 3.01 -1.33 5.73
CA ASP A 120 2.37 -1.27 7.05
C ASP A 120 1.83 -2.63 7.54
N LEU A 121 1.71 -3.62 6.65
CA LEU A 121 1.23 -4.97 6.97
C LEU A 121 2.36 -5.94 7.35
N VAL A 122 3.61 -5.61 7.01
CA VAL A 122 4.76 -6.51 7.18
C VAL A 122 5.52 -6.25 8.47
N SER A 123 6.28 -7.27 8.92
CA SER A 123 7.14 -7.14 10.09
C SER A 123 8.47 -6.44 9.76
N GLU A 124 9.13 -5.97 10.83
CA GLU A 124 10.50 -5.43 10.75
C GLU A 124 11.49 -6.42 10.12
N ARG A 125 11.41 -7.71 10.51
CA ARG A 125 12.26 -8.77 9.95
C ARG A 125 12.06 -8.89 8.43
N TRP A 126 10.81 -8.92 7.99
CA TRP A 126 10.46 -9.06 6.58
C TRP A 126 10.98 -7.87 5.76
N LEU A 127 10.75 -6.65 6.24
CA LEU A 127 11.16 -5.43 5.54
C LEU A 127 12.69 -5.29 5.48
N ASN A 128 13.41 -5.69 6.54
CA ASN A 128 14.87 -5.76 6.51
C ASN A 128 15.39 -6.77 5.49
N ALA A 129 14.74 -7.94 5.37
CA ALA A 129 15.10 -8.95 4.36
C ALA A 129 14.85 -8.41 2.95
N LEU A 130 13.70 -7.77 2.70
CA LEU A 130 13.40 -7.12 1.42
C LEU A 130 14.48 -6.09 1.05
N ALA A 131 14.82 -5.20 1.98
CA ALA A 131 15.84 -4.18 1.74
C ALA A 131 17.21 -4.78 1.41
N GLY A 132 17.59 -5.90 2.06
CA GLY A 132 18.78 -6.67 1.71
C GLY A 132 18.73 -7.23 0.28
N ARG A 133 17.62 -7.88 -0.09
CA ARG A 133 17.43 -8.45 -1.44
C ARG A 133 17.43 -7.38 -2.55
N CYS A 134 16.83 -6.24 -2.29
CA CYS A 134 16.90 -5.11 -3.23
C CYS A 134 18.32 -4.58 -3.38
N ALA A 135 19.09 -4.49 -2.28
CA ALA A 135 20.48 -4.04 -2.32
C ALA A 135 21.37 -5.03 -3.08
N ASP A 136 21.24 -6.34 -2.84
CA ASP A 136 21.97 -7.39 -3.53
C ASP A 136 21.70 -7.36 -5.06
N ALA A 137 20.44 -7.09 -5.44
CA ALA A 137 20.02 -6.96 -6.83
C ALA A 137 20.30 -5.58 -7.43
N ARG A 138 20.70 -4.58 -6.63
CA ARG A 138 20.87 -3.17 -7.00
C ARG A 138 19.59 -2.54 -7.56
N SER A 139 18.41 -3.07 -7.18
CA SER A 139 17.12 -2.56 -7.63
C SER A 139 16.83 -1.22 -6.99
N ALA A 140 16.27 -0.27 -7.74
CA ALA A 140 15.57 0.86 -7.15
C ALA A 140 14.26 0.39 -6.48
N VAL A 141 13.70 1.20 -5.58
CA VAL A 141 12.41 0.89 -4.96
C VAL A 141 11.46 2.09 -5.00
N LEU A 142 10.17 1.78 -5.14
CA LEU A 142 9.07 2.75 -5.02
C LEU A 142 7.93 2.11 -4.24
N PHE A 143 7.77 2.50 -3.00
CA PHE A 143 6.68 2.05 -2.14
C PHE A 143 5.69 3.17 -1.92
N ALA A 144 4.43 2.92 -2.23
CA ALA A 144 3.39 3.93 -2.19
C ALA A 144 2.31 3.60 -1.16
N LEU A 145 1.65 4.65 -0.67
CA LEU A 145 0.47 4.54 0.18
C LEU A 145 0.70 3.69 1.44
N THR A 146 1.87 3.84 2.04
CA THR A 146 2.17 3.21 3.33
C THR A 146 1.45 3.99 4.43
N TYR A 147 0.50 3.34 5.12
CA TYR A 147 -0.24 3.96 6.22
C TYR A 147 0.69 4.44 7.34
N ASN A 148 0.52 5.70 7.79
CA ASN A 148 1.40 6.33 8.78
C ASN A 148 0.71 6.69 10.12
N GLY A 149 -0.50 6.18 10.33
CA GLY A 149 -1.25 6.37 11.58
C GLY A 149 -2.12 7.61 11.61
N GLY A 150 -2.08 8.44 10.58
CA GLY A 150 -2.89 9.64 10.48
C GLY A 150 -4.34 9.32 10.11
N ILE A 151 -5.29 9.66 10.98
CA ILE A 151 -6.72 9.67 10.68
C ILE A 151 -7.27 10.97 11.23
N SER A 152 -7.92 11.75 10.38
CA SER A 152 -8.70 12.90 10.82
C SER A 152 -10.02 12.99 10.07
N CYS A 153 -11.05 13.41 10.77
CA CYS A 153 -12.41 13.49 10.28
C CYS A 153 -13.04 14.86 10.58
N SER A 154 -13.82 15.37 9.65
CA SER A 154 -14.60 16.59 9.83
C SER A 154 -16.05 16.35 9.35
N PRO A 155 -17.07 16.80 10.11
CA PRO A 155 -17.01 17.43 11.43
C PRO A 155 -16.37 16.52 12.48
N GLY A 156 -15.74 17.10 13.53
CA GLY A 156 -15.10 16.34 14.59
C GLY A 156 -16.11 15.62 15.51
N GLU A 157 -15.79 14.40 15.94
CA GLU A 157 -16.53 13.64 16.94
C GLU A 157 -15.66 13.36 18.18
N PRO A 158 -16.22 13.32 19.39
CA PRO A 158 -15.43 13.18 20.62
C PRO A 158 -14.54 11.94 20.66
N GLU A 159 -14.94 10.85 20.00
CA GLU A 159 -14.22 9.57 19.99
C GLU A 159 -13.19 9.42 18.86
N ASP A 160 -13.05 10.40 17.98
CA ASP A 160 -12.12 10.29 16.82
C ASP A 160 -10.70 9.91 17.24
N ALA A 161 -10.16 10.56 18.26
CA ALA A 161 -8.83 10.26 18.76
C ALA A 161 -8.73 8.85 19.34
N MET A 162 -9.73 8.42 20.12
CA MET A 162 -9.80 7.09 20.70
C MET A 162 -9.84 6.02 19.60
N VAL A 163 -10.74 6.19 18.61
CA VAL A 163 -10.88 5.22 17.50
C VAL A 163 -9.58 5.14 16.70
N ARG A 164 -8.98 6.28 16.32
CA ARG A 164 -7.67 6.31 15.65
C ARG A 164 -6.60 5.54 16.43
N ASP A 165 -6.50 5.75 17.73
CA ASP A 165 -5.49 5.10 18.56
C ASP A 165 -5.71 3.57 18.65
N LEU A 166 -6.98 3.13 18.69
CA LEU A 166 -7.34 1.71 18.63
C LEU A 166 -7.03 1.09 17.27
N VAL A 167 -7.36 1.78 16.17
CA VAL A 167 -6.99 1.36 14.81
C VAL A 167 -5.47 1.24 14.70
N ASN A 168 -4.70 2.20 15.18
CA ASN A 168 -3.24 2.16 15.15
C ASN A 168 -2.67 0.98 15.96
N ARG A 169 -3.31 0.59 17.04
CA ARG A 169 -2.96 -0.65 17.77
C ARG A 169 -3.29 -1.89 16.97
N HIS A 170 -4.47 -1.91 16.31
CA HIS A 170 -4.87 -3.01 15.44
C HIS A 170 -3.93 -3.18 14.24
N GLN A 171 -3.41 -2.08 13.69
CA GLN A 171 -2.45 -2.13 12.58
C GLN A 171 -1.10 -2.77 12.95
N ARG A 172 -0.78 -2.90 14.25
CA ARG A 172 0.45 -3.57 14.71
C ARG A 172 0.31 -5.06 15.01
N ILE A 173 -0.91 -5.62 14.90
CA ILE A 173 -1.08 -7.08 15.07
C ILE A 173 -0.54 -7.84 13.85
N ASP A 174 -0.26 -9.13 14.04
CA ASP A 174 0.23 -9.99 12.96
C ASP A 174 -0.79 -10.09 11.82
N LYS A 175 -0.35 -9.79 10.61
CA LYS A 175 -1.10 -9.86 9.36
C LYS A 175 -0.65 -11.04 8.47
N GLY A 176 0.06 -12.01 9.04
CA GLY A 176 0.65 -13.16 8.35
C GLY A 176 2.16 -13.03 8.12
N PHE A 177 2.75 -11.86 8.43
CA PHE A 177 4.18 -11.58 8.27
C PHE A 177 4.92 -11.48 9.62
N GLY A 178 4.30 -11.87 10.72
CA GLY A 178 4.71 -11.53 12.09
C GLY A 178 4.14 -10.18 12.54
N PRO A 179 4.51 -9.69 13.73
CA PRO A 179 4.04 -8.39 14.22
C PRO A 179 4.28 -7.29 13.21
N ALA A 180 3.20 -6.65 12.76
CA ALA A 180 3.26 -5.65 11.71
C ALA A 180 3.90 -4.35 12.21
N LEU A 181 4.66 -3.67 11.34
CA LEU A 181 5.20 -2.34 11.61
C LEU A 181 4.10 -1.28 11.76
N GLY A 182 2.96 -1.47 11.07
CA GLY A 182 1.86 -0.53 11.10
C GLY A 182 2.29 0.89 10.74
N PRO A 183 1.90 1.89 11.54
CA PRO A 183 2.24 3.30 11.30
C PRO A 183 3.73 3.63 11.20
N ASP A 184 4.61 2.77 11.69
CA ASP A 184 6.07 3.02 11.73
C ASP A 184 6.79 2.54 10.46
N ALA A 185 6.07 1.88 9.53
CA ALA A 185 6.64 1.18 8.40
C ALA A 185 7.42 2.07 7.43
N ALA A 186 6.89 3.24 7.07
CA ALA A 186 7.55 4.16 6.15
C ALA A 186 8.88 4.68 6.72
N ALA A 187 8.88 5.07 8.01
CA ALA A 187 10.09 5.53 8.69
C ALA A 187 11.11 4.41 8.87
N PHE A 188 10.64 3.18 9.14
CA PHE A 188 11.52 2.01 9.21
C PHE A 188 12.14 1.69 7.86
N ALA A 189 11.36 1.67 6.78
CA ALA A 189 11.83 1.45 5.41
C ALA A 189 12.93 2.46 5.04
N ALA A 190 12.71 3.74 5.31
CA ALA A 190 13.70 4.79 5.03
C ALA A 190 15.04 4.51 5.70
N ARG A 191 15.04 4.14 6.98
CA ARG A 191 16.27 3.78 7.71
C ARG A 191 16.91 2.51 7.16
N ALA A 192 16.12 1.49 6.85
CA ALA A 192 16.62 0.20 6.36
C ALA A 192 17.32 0.32 4.99
N PHE A 193 16.77 1.13 4.08
CA PHE A 193 17.38 1.39 2.77
C PHE A 193 18.58 2.35 2.89
N ALA A 194 18.48 3.41 3.69
CA ALA A 194 19.60 4.32 3.91
C ALA A 194 20.83 3.60 4.50
N ALA A 195 20.63 2.68 5.46
CA ALA A 195 21.70 1.86 6.03
C ALA A 195 22.40 0.95 5.01
N ARG A 196 21.81 0.75 3.83
CA ARG A 196 22.35 -0.03 2.70
C ARG A 196 22.89 0.84 1.57
N GLY A 197 23.07 2.14 1.83
CA GLY A 197 23.70 3.07 0.89
C GLY A 197 22.73 3.65 -0.15
N TYR A 198 21.42 3.48 0.04
CA TYR A 198 20.44 4.11 -0.86
C TYR A 198 20.28 5.60 -0.58
N HIS A 199 20.12 6.37 -1.63
CA HIS A 199 19.49 7.68 -1.56
C HIS A 199 17.99 7.47 -1.33
N VAL A 200 17.44 8.02 -0.27
CA VAL A 200 16.03 7.82 0.12
C VAL A 200 15.30 9.15 0.07
N ARG A 201 14.12 9.17 -0.55
CA ARG A 201 13.18 10.29 -0.52
C ARG A 201 11.83 9.80 -0.06
N GLN A 202 11.15 10.61 0.77
CA GLN A 202 9.79 10.36 1.25
C GLN A 202 8.92 11.60 0.99
N GLU A 203 7.66 11.37 0.67
CA GLU A 203 6.65 12.41 0.53
C GLU A 203 5.31 11.91 1.06
N ARG A 204 4.49 12.84 1.53
CA ARG A 204 3.12 12.54 1.95
C ARG A 204 2.28 12.15 0.75
N SER A 205 1.41 11.15 0.95
CA SER A 205 0.45 10.66 -0.03
C SER A 205 -0.92 10.42 0.61
N ASP A 206 -1.39 11.42 1.36
CA ASP A 206 -2.64 11.32 2.13
C ASP A 206 -3.86 11.18 1.22
N TRP A 207 -4.77 10.27 1.54
CA TRP A 207 -6.12 10.34 0.99
C TRP A 207 -6.86 11.56 1.54
N LEU A 208 -7.45 12.31 0.64
CA LEU A 208 -8.33 13.44 0.95
C LEU A 208 -9.73 13.08 0.42
N LEU A 209 -10.55 12.48 1.26
CA LEU A 209 -11.87 11.98 0.89
C LEU A 209 -12.96 13.00 1.22
N ALA A 210 -13.77 13.32 0.24
CA ALA A 210 -14.87 14.26 0.35
C ALA A 210 -16.20 13.61 -0.11
N ASP A 211 -17.14 14.42 -0.54
CA ASP A 211 -18.45 14.00 -1.04
C ASP A 211 -18.42 13.22 -2.37
N ASP A 212 -17.27 13.21 -3.04
CA ASP A 212 -17.02 12.40 -4.23
C ASP A 212 -16.68 10.93 -3.95
N ALA A 213 -16.47 10.56 -2.67
CA ALA A 213 -16.07 9.21 -2.27
C ALA A 213 -16.92 8.64 -1.08
N PRO A 214 -18.27 8.72 -1.11
CA PRO A 214 -19.09 8.33 0.04
C PRO A 214 -18.97 6.84 0.38
N PHE A 215 -18.95 5.95 -0.60
CA PHE A 215 -18.83 4.51 -0.36
C PHE A 215 -17.47 4.14 0.25
N LEU A 216 -16.37 4.77 -0.18
CA LEU A 216 -15.06 4.56 0.41
C LEU A 216 -15.02 5.03 1.87
N GLN A 217 -15.63 6.19 2.18
CA GLN A 217 -15.74 6.69 3.54
C GLN A 217 -16.55 5.74 4.43
N GLN A 218 -17.68 5.20 3.94
CA GLN A 218 -18.50 4.24 4.67
C GLN A 218 -17.70 2.98 5.02
N GLN A 219 -17.04 2.37 4.04
CA GLN A 219 -16.22 1.17 4.24
C GLN A 219 -15.06 1.41 5.23
N LEU A 220 -14.43 2.59 5.19
CA LEU A 220 -13.38 2.95 6.16
C LEU A 220 -13.94 3.08 7.57
N ILE A 221 -15.05 3.80 7.75
CA ILE A 221 -15.69 3.99 9.07
C ILE A 221 -16.11 2.64 9.66
N GLU A 222 -16.70 1.75 8.87
CA GLU A 222 -17.07 0.40 9.29
C GLU A 222 -15.83 -0.42 9.69
N GLY A 223 -14.80 -0.48 8.83
CA GLY A 223 -13.58 -1.21 9.11
C GLY A 223 -12.80 -0.68 10.33
N TRP A 224 -12.79 0.64 10.55
CA TRP A 224 -12.18 1.23 11.76
C TRP A 224 -12.98 0.90 13.02
N ALA A 225 -14.31 0.89 12.95
CA ALA A 225 -15.13 0.51 14.08
C ALA A 225 -14.89 -0.96 14.45
N ASP A 226 -14.86 -1.85 13.46
CA ASP A 226 -14.60 -3.28 13.68
C ASP A 226 -13.21 -3.51 14.29
N ALA A 227 -12.17 -2.89 13.74
CA ALA A 227 -10.82 -2.94 14.28
C ALA A 227 -10.72 -2.39 15.71
N ALA A 228 -11.42 -1.30 15.99
CA ALA A 228 -11.45 -0.70 17.35
C ALA A 228 -12.13 -1.61 18.37
N VAL A 229 -13.24 -2.25 18.00
CA VAL A 229 -13.97 -3.21 18.86
C VAL A 229 -13.14 -4.47 19.08
N GLU A 230 -12.43 -4.97 18.07
CA GLU A 230 -11.52 -6.13 18.23
C GLU A 230 -10.43 -5.84 19.28
N ILE A 231 -9.85 -4.65 19.26
CA ILE A 231 -8.80 -4.25 20.21
C ILE A 231 -9.34 -3.92 21.61
N ALA A 232 -10.54 -3.33 21.70
CA ALA A 232 -11.13 -2.89 22.93
C ALA A 232 -12.63 -3.22 23.00
N PRO A 233 -13.00 -4.50 23.26
CA PRO A 233 -14.41 -4.91 23.32
C PRO A 233 -15.26 -4.14 24.35
N ALA A 234 -14.64 -3.64 25.43
CA ALA A 234 -15.31 -2.83 26.43
C ALA A 234 -15.82 -1.48 25.89
N GLU A 235 -15.23 -0.98 24.79
CA GLU A 235 -15.61 0.30 24.17
C GLU A 235 -16.69 0.13 23.08
N THR A 236 -17.25 -1.06 22.86
CA THR A 236 -18.18 -1.39 21.77
C THR A 236 -19.34 -0.39 21.66
N LEU A 237 -19.97 0.00 22.76
CA LEU A 237 -21.10 0.95 22.74
C LEU A 237 -20.66 2.34 22.26
N ARG A 238 -19.51 2.81 22.71
CA ARG A 238 -18.96 4.12 22.32
C ARG A 238 -18.56 4.12 20.85
N VAL A 239 -17.86 3.06 20.40
CA VAL A 239 -17.42 2.89 19.01
C VAL A 239 -18.64 2.81 18.07
N ASN A 240 -19.68 2.06 18.43
CA ASN A 240 -20.90 1.98 17.62
C ASN A 240 -21.66 3.32 17.57
N GLY A 241 -21.72 4.07 18.67
CA GLY A 241 -22.27 5.42 18.69
C GLY A 241 -21.48 6.37 17.77
N TRP A 242 -20.16 6.33 17.83
CA TRP A 242 -19.26 7.05 16.92
C TRP A 242 -19.52 6.66 15.46
N LYS A 243 -19.52 5.36 15.13
CA LYS A 243 -19.80 4.86 13.79
C LYS A 243 -21.11 5.41 13.22
N THR A 244 -22.20 5.34 14.00
CA THR A 244 -23.52 5.84 13.58
C THR A 244 -23.48 7.33 13.23
N ARG A 245 -22.85 8.16 14.05
CA ARG A 245 -22.72 9.60 13.77
C ARG A 245 -21.84 9.89 12.56
N ARG A 246 -20.73 9.14 12.38
CA ARG A 246 -19.86 9.27 11.21
C ARG A 246 -20.60 8.95 9.92
N LEU A 247 -21.34 7.84 9.87
CA LEU A 247 -22.15 7.47 8.71
C LEU A 247 -23.22 8.54 8.42
N ALA A 248 -23.89 9.10 9.43
CA ALA A 248 -24.82 10.20 9.25
C ALA A 248 -24.16 11.47 8.65
N HIS A 249 -22.87 11.73 8.94
CA HIS A 249 -22.14 12.82 8.27
C HIS A 249 -21.87 12.50 6.79
N VAL A 250 -21.58 11.25 6.44
CA VAL A 250 -21.42 10.81 5.05
C VAL A 250 -22.73 10.95 4.29
N ASP A 251 -23.83 10.43 4.85
CA ASP A 251 -25.17 10.48 4.23
C ASP A 251 -25.66 11.93 4.00
N ALA A 252 -25.25 12.84 4.87
CA ALA A 252 -25.54 14.27 4.75
C ALA A 252 -24.59 15.03 3.80
N GLY A 253 -23.64 14.38 3.14
CA GLY A 253 -22.68 14.98 2.19
C GLY A 253 -21.70 15.96 2.84
N ARG A 254 -21.51 15.95 4.16
CA ARG A 254 -20.64 16.88 4.90
C ARG A 254 -19.39 16.25 5.50
N SER A 255 -19.21 14.93 5.31
CA SER A 255 -18.04 14.22 5.80
C SER A 255 -16.80 14.55 4.97
N ARG A 256 -15.70 14.80 5.66
CA ARG A 256 -14.35 14.88 5.09
C ARG A 256 -13.45 13.98 5.92
N ILE A 257 -12.72 13.08 5.26
CA ILE A 257 -11.79 12.16 5.92
C ILE A 257 -10.42 12.34 5.29
N VAL A 258 -9.40 12.46 6.14
CA VAL A 258 -8.00 12.37 5.74
C VAL A 258 -7.41 11.09 6.32
N VAL A 259 -6.83 10.24 5.46
CA VAL A 259 -6.07 9.06 5.88
C VAL A 259 -4.61 9.28 5.52
N GLY A 260 -3.76 9.30 6.53
CA GLY A 260 -2.34 9.58 6.36
C GLY A 260 -1.58 8.41 5.73
N HIS A 261 -0.87 8.70 4.66
CA HIS A 261 0.05 7.77 4.00
C HIS A 261 1.35 8.48 3.65
N ASP A 262 2.40 7.69 3.45
CA ASP A 262 3.69 8.15 2.93
C ASP A 262 4.08 7.30 1.72
N ASP A 263 4.63 7.95 0.69
CA ASP A 263 5.34 7.30 -0.41
C ASP A 263 6.85 7.38 -0.14
N LEU A 264 7.57 6.34 -0.54
CA LEU A 264 9.02 6.24 -0.43
C LEU A 264 9.62 5.80 -1.76
N ALA A 265 10.63 6.54 -2.22
CA ALA A 265 11.48 6.13 -3.33
C ALA A 265 12.93 6.02 -2.84
N ALA A 266 13.65 4.96 -3.28
CA ALA A 266 15.06 4.83 -2.97
C ALA A 266 15.84 4.16 -4.11
N TRP A 267 17.10 4.59 -4.30
CA TRP A 267 17.98 4.09 -5.36
C TRP A 267 19.45 4.17 -4.93
N LEU A 268 20.28 3.32 -5.50
CA LEU A 268 21.73 3.38 -5.38
C LEU A 268 22.33 4.35 -6.43
N ALA A 269 23.48 4.96 -6.10
CA ALA A 269 24.21 5.82 -7.01
C ALA A 269 24.78 5.06 -8.23
#